data_b152889ac5719667e6cb7dac79613d14
#
_entry.id   b152889ac5719667e6cb7dac79613d14
#
_cell.length_a   1.000
_cell.length_b   1.000
_cell.length_c   1.000
_cell.angle_alpha   90.00
_cell.angle_beta   90.00
_cell.angle_gamma   90.00
#
_symmetry.space_group_name_H-M   'P 1'
#
loop_
_entity.id
_entity.type
_entity.pdbx_description
1 polymer ?
#
loop_
_entity_poly.entity_id
_entity_poly.type
_entity_poly.pdbx_seq_one_letter_code
_entity_poly.pdbx_strand_id
1 'polypeptide(L)'
;NDYHPDHRYTGVLVQDAAFMVGVPNVAPDVEPLRKNPVFLYFQDNFKKPNPFQPDIAVDITPVIDKKLAGLDAHQSQFYEWLPWIGNYEEEVPKDPAKHKAYLLQKRVSKPNPEVQKSLEKWYGSARAAKVLYAEAFEICEYGSQPTEAEIRALFPMLKGN
;
A
#
# COMPACT_ATOMS: atom_id res chain seq x y z
N ASN A 1 1.53 5.52 10.42
CA ASN A 1 0.56 6.45 10.99
C ASN A 1 -0.64 6.57 10.05
N ASP A 2 -1.73 7.23 10.49
CA ASP A 2 -2.91 7.47 9.64
C ASP A 2 -3.75 8.59 10.25
N TYR A 3 -4.59 9.24 9.43
CA TYR A 3 -5.48 10.31 9.86
C TYR A 3 -6.69 9.79 10.64
N HIS A 4 -7.18 8.59 10.33
CA HIS A 4 -8.39 8.03 10.93
C HIS A 4 -8.07 7.21 12.19
N PRO A 5 -8.82 7.37 13.30
CA PRO A 5 -8.57 6.59 14.53
C PRO A 5 -8.63 5.09 14.30
N ASP A 6 -9.62 4.58 13.57
CA ASP A 6 -9.79 3.15 13.33
C ASP A 6 -8.60 2.57 12.53
N HIS A 7 -8.07 3.33 11.57
CA HIS A 7 -6.89 2.94 10.82
C HIS A 7 -5.65 2.88 11.73
N ARG A 8 -5.43 3.90 12.58
CA ARG A 8 -4.29 3.93 13.49
C ARG A 8 -4.33 2.80 14.51
N TYR A 9 -5.48 2.59 15.16
CA TYR A 9 -5.59 1.53 16.18
C TYR A 9 -5.57 0.14 15.55
N THR A 10 -6.11 -0.06 14.36
CA THR A 10 -5.91 -1.30 13.61
C THR A 10 -4.44 -1.55 13.32
N GLY A 11 -3.69 -0.53 12.91
CA GLY A 11 -2.24 -0.62 12.71
C GLY A 11 -1.51 -1.02 13.98
N VAL A 12 -1.85 -0.41 15.14
CA VAL A 12 -1.27 -0.76 16.46
C VAL A 12 -1.59 -2.20 16.82
N LEU A 13 -2.85 -2.64 16.67
CA LEU A 13 -3.25 -4.02 16.96
C LEU A 13 -2.51 -5.05 16.11
N VAL A 14 -2.27 -4.73 14.83
CA VAL A 14 -1.49 -5.61 13.93
C VAL A 14 -0.02 -5.66 14.37
N GLN A 15 0.57 -4.53 14.80
CA GLN A 15 1.92 -4.50 15.34
C GLN A 15 2.03 -5.32 16.64
N ASP A 16 1.08 -5.17 17.56
CA ASP A 16 1.02 -5.96 18.79
C ASP A 16 0.91 -7.45 18.50
N ALA A 17 0.09 -7.82 17.50
CA ALA A 17 -0.05 -9.20 17.05
C ALA A 17 1.27 -9.81 16.58
N ALA A 18 2.22 -9.02 16.07
CA ALA A 18 3.53 -9.53 15.66
C ALA A 18 4.31 -10.19 16.82
N PHE A 19 4.12 -9.73 18.05
CA PHE A 19 4.65 -10.39 19.23
C PHE A 19 3.74 -11.55 19.67
N MET A 20 2.43 -11.30 19.72
CA MET A 20 1.46 -12.20 20.36
C MET A 20 1.27 -13.51 19.61
N VAL A 21 1.39 -13.52 18.27
CA VAL A 21 1.20 -14.74 17.46
C VAL A 21 2.18 -15.87 17.77
N GLY A 22 3.32 -15.57 18.42
CA GLY A 22 4.31 -16.56 18.86
C GLY A 22 4.15 -17.00 20.31
N VAL A 23 3.20 -16.45 21.07
CA VAL A 23 3.05 -16.70 22.51
C VAL A 23 1.97 -17.75 22.78
N PRO A 24 2.33 -18.96 23.31
CA PRO A 24 1.38 -20.06 23.50
C PRO A 24 0.15 -19.71 24.34
N ASN A 25 0.32 -18.87 25.37
CA ASN A 25 -0.75 -18.58 26.33
C ASN A 25 -1.72 -17.48 25.89
N VAL A 26 -1.47 -16.83 24.74
CA VAL A 26 -2.40 -15.81 24.21
C VAL A 26 -3.66 -16.46 23.65
N ALA A 27 -3.51 -17.59 22.96
CA ALA A 27 -4.61 -18.38 22.44
C ALA A 27 -4.31 -19.86 22.68
N PRO A 28 -4.56 -20.41 23.91
CA PRO A 28 -4.13 -21.76 24.28
C PRO A 28 -4.64 -22.89 23.38
N ASP A 29 -5.77 -22.65 22.72
CA ASP A 29 -6.41 -23.62 21.82
C ASP A 29 -5.87 -23.55 20.36
N VAL A 30 -4.91 -22.66 20.10
CA VAL A 30 -4.33 -22.44 18.76
C VAL A 30 -2.82 -22.60 18.81
N GLU A 31 -2.27 -23.40 17.92
CA GLU A 31 -0.81 -23.57 17.82
C GLU A 31 -0.14 -22.24 17.48
N PRO A 32 0.79 -21.75 18.32
CA PRO A 32 1.47 -20.46 18.05
C PRO A 32 2.40 -20.58 16.84
N LEU A 33 2.62 -19.47 16.16
CA LEU A 33 3.54 -19.41 15.05
C LEU A 33 4.99 -19.57 15.54
N ARG A 34 5.75 -20.45 14.90
CA ARG A 34 7.20 -20.65 15.18
C ARG A 34 8.07 -19.63 14.44
N LYS A 35 7.56 -19.07 13.36
CA LYS A 35 8.19 -18.01 12.58
C LYS A 35 7.15 -16.92 12.31
N ASN A 36 7.46 -15.70 12.67
CA ASN A 36 6.59 -14.56 12.38
C ASN A 36 6.48 -14.30 10.87
N PRO A 37 5.33 -13.84 10.39
CA PRO A 37 5.22 -13.31 9.04
C PRO A 37 6.02 -12.00 8.89
N VAL A 38 6.18 -11.57 7.66
CA VAL A 38 6.66 -10.23 7.32
C VAL A 38 5.48 -9.26 7.41
N PHE A 39 5.62 -8.20 8.19
CA PHE A 39 4.65 -7.11 8.27
C PHE A 39 5.12 -5.94 7.42
N LEU A 40 4.18 -5.32 6.74
CA LEU A 40 4.46 -4.19 5.85
C LEU A 40 3.52 -3.03 6.16
N TYR A 41 4.06 -1.81 6.08
CA TYR A 41 3.26 -0.60 6.07
C TYR A 41 2.92 -0.21 4.63
N PHE A 42 1.69 0.24 4.42
CA PHE A 42 1.31 0.93 3.19
C PHE A 42 1.87 2.34 3.17
N GLN A 43 2.08 2.87 1.98
CA GLN A 43 2.53 4.24 1.79
C GLN A 43 1.53 5.23 2.39
N ASP A 44 2.05 6.18 3.18
CA ASP A 44 1.34 7.36 3.66
C ASP A 44 2.16 8.64 3.39
N ASN A 45 1.61 9.78 3.79
CA ASN A 45 2.24 11.08 3.64
C ASN A 45 2.61 11.73 4.99
N PHE A 46 2.47 11.02 6.08
CA PHE A 46 2.85 11.50 7.40
C PHE A 46 4.37 11.49 7.56
N LYS A 47 4.87 12.52 8.25
CA LYS A 47 6.32 12.70 8.48
C LYS A 47 6.74 12.46 9.91
N LYS A 48 5.78 12.29 10.83
CA LYS A 48 6.05 12.09 12.25
C LYS A 48 5.36 10.80 12.74
N PRO A 49 6.01 10.00 13.60
CA PRO A 49 7.38 10.20 14.12
C PRO A 49 8.47 10.09 13.05
N ASN A 50 8.29 9.24 12.03
CA ASN A 50 9.23 9.04 10.92
C ASN A 50 8.48 9.14 9.59
N PRO A 51 9.08 9.70 8.53
CA PRO A 51 8.52 9.66 7.20
C PRO A 51 8.57 8.23 6.65
N PHE A 52 7.57 7.87 5.83
CA PHE A 52 7.53 6.60 5.11
C PHE A 52 8.77 6.40 4.22
N GLN A 53 9.37 5.21 4.31
CA GLN A 53 10.51 4.80 3.50
C GLN A 53 10.13 3.64 2.59
N PRO A 54 10.10 3.80 1.26
CA PRO A 54 9.69 2.76 0.33
C PRO A 54 10.78 1.70 0.14
N ASP A 55 10.78 0.66 0.97
CA ASP A 55 11.69 -0.48 0.83
C ASP A 55 11.39 -1.31 -0.41
N ILE A 56 10.10 -1.49 -0.70
CA ILE A 56 9.57 -2.28 -1.82
C ILE A 56 8.64 -1.41 -2.63
N ALA A 57 8.87 -1.30 -3.94
CA ALA A 57 7.95 -0.65 -4.86
C ALA A 57 7.58 -1.61 -5.99
N VAL A 58 6.28 -1.69 -6.28
CA VAL A 58 5.70 -2.60 -7.26
C VAL A 58 5.12 -1.82 -8.41
N ASP A 59 5.50 -2.17 -9.64
CA ASP A 59 4.89 -1.65 -10.86
C ASP A 59 3.45 -2.16 -10.99
N ILE A 60 2.48 -1.27 -10.83
CA ILE A 60 1.06 -1.57 -11.01
C ILE A 60 0.51 -1.04 -12.34
N THR A 61 1.35 -0.49 -13.20
CA THR A 61 0.93 0.01 -14.53
C THR A 61 0.12 -1.02 -15.32
N PRO A 62 0.54 -2.31 -15.38
CA PRO A 62 -0.21 -3.33 -16.14
C PRO A 62 -1.58 -3.67 -15.55
N VAL A 63 -1.82 -3.34 -14.28
CA VAL A 63 -3.05 -3.71 -13.55
C VAL A 63 -3.82 -2.49 -13.03
N ILE A 64 -3.48 -1.29 -13.49
CA ILE A 64 -4.12 -0.05 -13.04
C ILE A 64 -5.64 -0.08 -13.21
N ASP A 65 -6.14 -0.73 -14.25
CA ASP A 65 -7.56 -0.87 -14.49
C ASP A 65 -8.28 -1.66 -13.39
N LYS A 66 -7.63 -2.67 -12.81
CA LYS A 66 -8.17 -3.42 -11.67
C LYS A 66 -8.23 -2.55 -10.41
N LYS A 67 -7.19 -1.75 -10.17
CA LYS A 67 -7.18 -0.78 -9.06
C LYS A 67 -8.32 0.22 -9.21
N LEU A 68 -8.48 0.80 -10.39
CA LEU A 68 -9.55 1.77 -10.65
C LEU A 68 -10.95 1.14 -10.50
N ALA A 69 -11.15 -0.09 -10.94
CA ALA A 69 -12.41 -0.80 -10.73
C ALA A 69 -12.68 -1.07 -9.23
N GLY A 70 -11.64 -1.39 -8.45
CA GLY A 70 -11.75 -1.52 -7.01
C GLY A 70 -12.14 -0.20 -6.33
N LEU A 71 -11.51 0.92 -6.72
CA LEU A 71 -11.87 2.26 -6.21
C LEU A 71 -13.31 2.63 -6.61
N ASP A 72 -13.71 2.38 -7.85
CA ASP A 72 -15.05 2.67 -8.36
C ASP A 72 -16.15 1.93 -7.59
N ALA A 73 -15.87 0.76 -7.05
CA ALA A 73 -16.82 0.01 -6.21
C ALA A 73 -17.16 0.73 -4.88
N HIS A 74 -16.33 1.65 -4.42
CA HIS A 74 -16.53 2.44 -3.21
C HIS A 74 -17.25 3.77 -3.52
N GLN A 75 -18.49 3.69 -4.01
CA GLN A 75 -19.27 4.83 -4.52
C GLN A 75 -19.38 5.98 -3.51
N SER A 76 -19.86 5.71 -2.30
CA SER A 76 -20.03 6.72 -1.26
C SER A 76 -18.71 7.38 -0.86
N GLN A 77 -17.60 6.64 -0.88
CA GLN A 77 -16.29 7.16 -0.50
C GLN A 77 -15.75 8.13 -1.55
N PHE A 78 -15.73 7.75 -2.83
CA PHE A 78 -15.03 8.49 -3.87
C PHE A 78 -15.86 9.51 -4.62
N TYR A 79 -17.21 9.38 -4.59
CA TYR A 79 -18.09 10.29 -5.31
C TYR A 79 -18.99 11.15 -4.41
N GLU A 80 -19.02 10.86 -3.09
CA GLU A 80 -19.83 11.59 -2.12
C GLU A 80 -18.94 12.16 -1.00
N TRP A 81 -18.42 11.32 -0.10
CA TRP A 81 -17.72 11.73 1.11
C TRP A 81 -16.44 12.53 0.86
N LEU A 82 -15.51 12.01 0.07
CA LEU A 82 -14.23 12.70 -0.17
C LEU A 82 -14.41 13.99 -0.98
N PRO A 83 -15.27 14.06 -2.01
CA PRO A 83 -15.62 15.32 -2.65
C PRO A 83 -16.20 16.34 -1.68
N TRP A 84 -17.17 15.92 -0.85
CA TRP A 84 -17.82 16.81 0.11
C TRP A 84 -16.83 17.41 1.11
N ILE A 85 -16.01 16.57 1.78
CA ILE A 85 -15.04 17.07 2.75
C ILE A 85 -13.93 17.90 2.11
N GLY A 86 -13.64 17.66 0.84
CA GLY A 86 -12.65 18.38 0.05
C GLY A 86 -13.19 19.63 -0.66
N ASN A 87 -14.51 19.89 -0.60
CA ASN A 87 -15.21 20.97 -1.29
C ASN A 87 -14.97 20.96 -2.81
N TYR A 88 -15.09 19.77 -3.44
CA TYR A 88 -14.96 19.61 -4.90
C TYR A 88 -16.04 18.70 -5.50
N GLU A 89 -17.26 18.69 -4.93
CA GLU A 89 -18.40 17.87 -5.40
C GLU A 89 -18.76 18.15 -6.86
N GLU A 90 -18.60 19.41 -7.27
CA GLU A 90 -18.88 19.85 -8.63
C GLU A 90 -17.94 19.23 -9.69
N GLU A 91 -16.80 18.69 -9.25
CA GLU A 91 -15.85 18.02 -10.12
C GLU A 91 -16.20 16.54 -10.36
N VAL A 92 -17.13 15.98 -9.59
CA VAL A 92 -17.55 14.59 -9.74
C VAL A 92 -18.37 14.43 -11.02
N PRO A 93 -17.94 13.57 -11.96
CA PRO A 93 -18.67 13.37 -13.20
C PRO A 93 -20.04 12.74 -12.92
N LYS A 94 -21.09 13.32 -13.50
CA LYS A 94 -22.44 12.73 -13.49
C LYS A 94 -22.58 11.51 -14.41
N ASP A 95 -21.70 11.40 -15.39
CA ASP A 95 -21.63 10.30 -16.35
C ASP A 95 -20.70 9.20 -15.83
N PRO A 96 -21.22 7.99 -15.51
CA PRO A 96 -20.40 6.88 -15.02
C PRO A 96 -19.25 6.48 -15.96
N ALA A 97 -19.40 6.70 -17.26
CA ALA A 97 -18.33 6.42 -18.23
C ALA A 97 -17.07 7.26 -17.99
N LYS A 98 -17.16 8.37 -17.25
CA LYS A 98 -16.05 9.25 -16.90
C LYS A 98 -15.43 8.95 -15.53
N HIS A 99 -16.02 8.08 -14.73
CA HIS A 99 -15.57 7.77 -13.37
C HIS A 99 -14.13 7.26 -13.33
N LYS A 100 -13.77 6.36 -14.23
CA LYS A 100 -12.42 5.81 -14.30
C LYS A 100 -11.35 6.89 -14.53
N ALA A 101 -11.59 7.81 -15.46
CA ALA A 101 -10.67 8.92 -15.74
C ALA A 101 -10.57 9.87 -14.55
N TYR A 102 -11.68 10.17 -13.91
CA TYR A 102 -11.75 10.98 -12.70
C TYR A 102 -10.94 10.35 -11.55
N LEU A 103 -11.15 9.04 -11.28
CA LEU A 103 -10.41 8.33 -10.24
C LEU A 103 -8.90 8.28 -10.54
N LEU A 104 -8.52 8.04 -11.78
CA LEU A 104 -7.12 8.07 -12.20
C LEU A 104 -6.48 9.42 -11.88
N GLN A 105 -7.16 10.52 -12.21
CA GLN A 105 -6.66 11.86 -11.95
C GLN A 105 -6.61 12.22 -10.46
N LYS A 106 -7.62 11.82 -9.68
CA LYS A 106 -7.78 12.25 -8.28
C LYS A 106 -7.10 11.33 -7.27
N ARG A 107 -6.88 10.05 -7.59
CA ARG A 107 -6.47 9.02 -6.62
C ARG A 107 -5.20 8.28 -7.00
N VAL A 108 -4.65 8.53 -8.17
CA VAL A 108 -3.44 7.87 -8.61
C VAL A 108 -2.39 8.92 -8.99
N SER A 109 -1.23 8.82 -8.35
CA SER A 109 -0.09 9.70 -8.65
C SER A 109 1.03 8.91 -9.33
N LYS A 110 1.90 9.63 -10.03
CA LYS A 110 3.17 9.07 -10.50
C LYS A 110 4.07 8.78 -9.31
N PRO A 111 5.00 7.80 -9.44
CA PRO A 111 6.00 7.53 -8.40
C PRO A 111 6.77 8.81 -8.04
N ASN A 112 6.88 9.11 -6.74
CA ASN A 112 7.74 10.17 -6.24
C ASN A 112 9.22 9.73 -6.32
N PRO A 113 10.21 10.62 -6.06
CA PRO A 113 11.64 10.27 -6.19
C PRO A 113 12.08 9.11 -5.31
N GLU A 114 11.53 8.95 -4.09
CA GLU A 114 11.86 7.84 -3.20
C GLU A 114 11.31 6.52 -3.72
N VAL A 115 10.07 6.51 -4.17
CA VAL A 115 9.44 5.33 -4.81
C VAL A 115 10.19 4.98 -6.10
N GLN A 116 10.62 5.99 -6.87
CA GLN A 116 11.39 5.77 -8.09
C GLN A 116 12.73 5.07 -7.80
N LYS A 117 13.44 5.45 -6.74
CA LYS A 117 14.67 4.76 -6.31
C LYS A 117 14.42 3.30 -5.92
N SER A 118 13.31 3.04 -5.21
CA SER A 118 12.91 1.67 -4.88
C SER A 118 12.58 0.85 -6.15
N LEU A 119 11.87 1.43 -7.12
CA LEU A 119 11.64 0.78 -8.42
C LEU A 119 12.97 0.46 -9.14
N GLU A 120 13.93 1.37 -9.13
CA GLU A 120 15.26 1.15 -9.73
C GLU A 120 16.02 0.00 -9.05
N LYS A 121 15.94 -0.09 -7.73
CA LYS A 121 16.52 -1.20 -6.96
C LYS A 121 15.93 -2.54 -7.39
N TRP A 122 14.61 -2.63 -7.57
CA TRP A 122 13.92 -3.90 -7.79
C TRP A 122 13.84 -4.30 -9.27
N TYR A 123 13.73 -3.33 -10.19
CA TYR A 123 13.52 -3.58 -11.64
C TYR A 123 14.69 -3.17 -12.52
N GLY A 124 15.67 -2.42 -11.97
CA GLY A 124 16.70 -1.75 -12.76
C GLY A 124 16.21 -0.47 -13.41
N SER A 125 17.14 0.47 -13.67
CA SER A 125 16.82 1.84 -14.12
C SER A 125 16.04 1.89 -15.43
N ALA A 126 16.36 1.01 -16.39
CA ALA A 126 15.70 1.01 -17.70
C ALA A 126 14.20 0.64 -17.64
N ARG A 127 13.82 -0.30 -16.77
CA ARG A 127 12.42 -0.67 -16.54
C ARG A 127 11.73 0.32 -15.63
N ALA A 128 12.37 0.72 -14.54
CA ALA A 128 11.83 1.68 -13.59
C ALA A 128 11.43 3.00 -14.24
N ALA A 129 12.21 3.50 -15.22
CA ALA A 129 11.90 4.71 -15.97
C ALA A 129 10.61 4.64 -16.81
N LYS A 130 10.07 3.44 -17.05
CA LYS A 130 8.83 3.22 -17.83
C LYS A 130 7.61 3.02 -16.94
N VAL A 131 7.78 2.91 -15.62
CA VAL A 131 6.70 2.71 -14.67
C VAL A 131 5.90 3.99 -14.52
N LEU A 132 4.62 3.93 -14.83
CA LEU A 132 3.70 5.06 -14.72
C LEU A 132 3.03 5.12 -13.34
N TYR A 133 2.73 3.96 -12.77
CA TYR A 133 2.02 3.81 -11.51
C TYR A 133 2.68 2.73 -10.66
N ALA A 134 2.85 3.03 -9.38
CA ALA A 134 3.45 2.10 -8.42
C ALA A 134 2.67 2.09 -7.11
N GLU A 135 2.78 0.98 -6.38
CA GLU A 135 2.48 0.89 -4.96
C GLU A 135 3.76 0.61 -4.20
N ALA A 136 3.91 1.22 -3.05
CA ALA A 136 5.10 1.08 -2.24
C ALA A 136 4.76 0.60 -0.83
N PHE A 137 5.72 -0.14 -0.25
CA PHE A 137 5.62 -0.73 1.07
C PHE A 137 6.91 -0.48 1.84
N GLU A 138 6.77 -0.21 3.13
CA GLU A 138 7.88 -0.16 4.08
C GLU A 138 7.85 -1.44 4.92
N ILE A 139 9.03 -2.02 5.17
CA ILE A 139 9.14 -3.23 6.01
C ILE A 139 9.02 -2.80 7.46
N CYS A 140 8.03 -3.36 8.16
CA CYS A 140 7.84 -3.12 9.58
C CYS A 140 8.99 -3.72 10.39
N GLU A 141 9.44 -3.03 11.43
CA GLU A 141 10.51 -3.52 12.33
C GLU A 141 10.03 -4.69 13.21
N TYR A 142 8.72 -4.88 13.35
CA TYR A 142 8.13 -6.04 14.04
C TYR A 142 7.99 -7.22 13.08
N GLY A 143 8.03 -8.43 13.65
CA GLY A 143 7.93 -9.66 12.86
C GLY A 143 9.25 -10.07 12.19
N SER A 144 9.16 -10.88 11.15
CA SER A 144 10.35 -11.36 10.42
C SER A 144 10.93 -10.27 9.54
N GLN A 145 12.26 -10.16 9.55
CA GLN A 145 13.02 -9.27 8.68
C GLN A 145 13.47 -10.04 7.44
N PRO A 146 12.85 -9.79 6.25
CA PRO A 146 13.10 -10.61 5.07
C PRO A 146 14.41 -10.24 4.39
N THR A 147 15.08 -11.24 3.85
CA THR A 147 16.17 -11.05 2.89
C THR A 147 15.62 -10.60 1.53
N GLU A 148 16.47 -10.06 0.65
CA GLU A 148 16.07 -9.71 -0.72
C GLU A 148 15.48 -10.91 -1.50
N ALA A 149 16.02 -12.12 -1.29
CA ALA A 149 15.51 -13.33 -1.91
C ALA A 149 14.09 -13.68 -1.42
N GLU A 150 13.83 -13.50 -0.12
CA GLU A 150 12.50 -13.70 0.45
C GLU A 150 11.50 -12.64 -0.05
N ILE A 151 11.93 -11.38 -0.18
CA ILE A 151 11.08 -10.32 -0.78
C ILE A 151 10.72 -10.70 -2.23
N ARG A 152 11.68 -11.15 -3.04
CA ARG A 152 11.40 -11.60 -4.42
C ARG A 152 10.50 -12.83 -4.48
N ALA A 153 10.48 -13.66 -3.45
CA ALA A 153 9.55 -14.78 -3.34
C ALA A 153 8.13 -14.33 -2.96
N LEU A 154 8.02 -13.38 -2.02
CA LEU A 154 6.75 -12.78 -1.59
C LEU A 154 6.11 -11.91 -2.69
N PHE A 155 6.94 -11.23 -3.48
CA PHE A 155 6.53 -10.35 -4.57
C PHE A 155 7.02 -10.90 -5.92
N PRO A 156 6.39 -11.94 -6.48
CA PRO A 156 6.86 -12.60 -7.71
C PRO A 156 6.90 -11.66 -8.93
N MET A 157 6.16 -10.55 -8.91
CA MET A 157 6.19 -9.51 -9.94
C MET A 157 7.49 -8.72 -9.97
N LEU A 158 8.32 -8.78 -8.93
CA LEU A 158 9.66 -8.18 -8.89
C LEU A 158 10.71 -8.99 -9.67
N LYS A 159 10.37 -10.20 -10.10
CA LYS A 159 11.24 -10.97 -10.98
C LYS A 159 11.26 -10.26 -12.34
N GLY A 160 12.42 -9.80 -12.76
CA GLY A 160 12.61 -9.33 -14.13
C GLY A 160 12.31 -10.45 -15.13
N ASN A 161 11.59 -10.13 -16.18
CA ASN A 161 11.59 -10.96 -17.37
C ASN A 161 13.00 -10.96 -17.99
#